data_2ee12cc3289d0705edb500a2e702e9fa
#
_entry.id   2ee12cc3289d0705edb500a2e702e9fa
#
_cell.length_a   1.000
_cell.length_b   1.000
_cell.length_c   1.000
_cell.angle_alpha   90.00
_cell.angle_beta   90.00
_cell.angle_gamma   90.00
#
_symmetry.space_group_name_H-M   'P 1'
#
loop_
_entity.id
_entity.type
_entity.pdbx_description
1 polymer ?
#
loop_
_entity_poly.entity_id
_entity_poly.type
_entity_poly.pdbx_seq_one_letter_code
_entity_poly.pdbx_strand_id
1 'polypeptide(L)'
;MTTLPKLPCYLNGDYTDLTQAKVSVMDRGFIFGDGVYEVVPVYGGQLFRFDQHMARLERSLSELRMRNPLSRDEWRAMAIRLIGEHTASCAGATSSGPQMVYIQVTRGVAMRDHVMPQDITPTVFAMANVMKLPSAAQREQGVACVTADDFRWEKAHIKSTSLLGSVLARQISFDAGAVETVMFRHGFLSEASASNVWVVKRSTVVGPPRDNLVLAGIRYDLIEEICRAAGLAFELRPIPRQEVLEADELILSSATREVLAVVTLDGKPVGTGQPGPVFRRLFAGYQA
;
A
#
# COMPACT_ATOMS: atom_id res chain seq x y z
N MET A 1 10.43 20.72 -16.91
CA MET A 1 9.17 20.48 -16.20
C MET A 1 8.63 19.15 -16.69
N THR A 2 8.37 18.21 -15.80
CA THR A 2 7.74 16.93 -16.17
C THR A 2 6.28 17.24 -16.50
N THR A 3 5.88 17.11 -17.76
CA THR A 3 4.49 17.28 -18.18
C THR A 3 3.69 16.08 -17.65
N LEU A 4 2.57 16.32 -16.98
CA LEU A 4 1.65 15.25 -16.58
C LEU A 4 1.10 14.55 -17.83
N PRO A 5 0.96 13.22 -17.81
CA PRO A 5 0.31 12.52 -18.90
C PRO A 5 -1.19 12.89 -18.96
N LYS A 6 -1.75 12.88 -20.16
CA LYS A 6 -3.18 13.01 -20.37
C LYS A 6 -3.85 11.69 -19.99
N LEU A 7 -4.35 11.59 -18.77
CA LEU A 7 -5.04 10.42 -18.24
C LEU A 7 -6.42 10.83 -17.71
N PRO A 8 -7.43 9.98 -17.87
CA PRO A 8 -8.73 10.21 -17.26
C PRO A 8 -8.64 10.14 -15.73
N CYS A 9 -9.30 11.05 -15.06
CA CYS A 9 -9.47 11.05 -13.62
C CYS A 9 -10.89 11.49 -13.22
N TYR A 10 -11.26 11.17 -12.00
CA TYR A 10 -12.48 11.62 -11.35
C TYR A 10 -12.13 12.66 -10.28
N LEU A 11 -12.83 13.78 -10.28
CA LEU A 11 -12.72 14.82 -9.25
C LEU A 11 -14.11 15.36 -8.90
N ASN A 12 -14.57 15.11 -7.67
CA ASN A 12 -15.82 15.66 -7.10
C ASN A 12 -17.09 15.49 -7.94
N GLY A 13 -17.24 14.36 -8.63
CA GLY A 13 -18.40 14.09 -9.50
C GLY A 13 -18.09 14.16 -11.01
N ASP A 14 -17.04 14.89 -11.39
CA ASP A 14 -16.66 15.09 -12.77
C ASP A 14 -15.55 14.15 -13.23
N TYR A 15 -15.67 13.65 -14.47
CA TYR A 15 -14.59 12.93 -15.16
C TYR A 15 -13.88 13.93 -16.08
N THR A 16 -12.58 14.07 -15.89
CA THR A 16 -11.77 15.07 -16.59
C THR A 16 -10.37 14.54 -16.90
N ASP A 17 -9.59 15.29 -17.66
CA ASP A 17 -8.17 15.00 -17.87
C ASP A 17 -7.34 15.40 -16.63
N LEU A 18 -6.41 14.54 -16.23
CA LEU A 18 -5.53 14.76 -15.06
C LEU A 18 -4.78 16.12 -15.14
N THR A 19 -4.46 16.59 -16.34
CA THR A 19 -3.81 17.88 -16.54
C THR A 19 -4.72 19.08 -16.22
N GLN A 20 -6.03 18.87 -16.17
CA GLN A 20 -7.05 19.88 -15.85
C GLN A 20 -7.57 19.79 -14.42
N ALA A 21 -7.36 18.65 -13.74
CA ALA A 21 -7.82 18.45 -12.37
C ALA A 21 -7.10 19.40 -11.40
N LYS A 22 -7.86 20.19 -10.65
CA LYS A 22 -7.34 21.19 -9.70
C LYS A 22 -8.11 21.11 -8.39
N VAL A 23 -7.38 21.19 -7.29
CA VAL A 23 -7.97 21.33 -5.95
C VAL A 23 -7.63 22.71 -5.39
N SER A 24 -8.47 23.20 -4.48
CA SER A 24 -8.21 24.43 -3.77
C SER A 24 -6.94 24.32 -2.92
N VAL A 25 -6.13 25.37 -2.87
CA VAL A 25 -5.00 25.47 -1.91
C VAL A 25 -5.46 25.47 -0.46
N MET A 26 -6.75 25.70 -0.21
CA MET A 26 -7.38 25.60 1.11
C MET A 26 -7.98 24.23 1.39
N ASP A 27 -7.79 23.25 0.50
CA ASP A 27 -8.15 21.85 0.80
C ASP A 27 -7.30 21.34 1.97
N ARG A 28 -7.96 20.76 2.96
CA ARG A 28 -7.27 20.27 4.17
C ARG A 28 -6.32 19.10 3.90
N GLY A 29 -6.56 18.35 2.83
CA GLY A 29 -5.62 17.34 2.35
C GLY A 29 -4.31 17.97 1.89
N PHE A 30 -4.36 19.14 1.23
CA PHE A 30 -3.18 19.89 0.82
C PHE A 30 -2.47 20.57 2.00
N ILE A 31 -3.24 21.15 2.97
CA ILE A 31 -2.67 21.89 4.10
C ILE A 31 -2.10 20.95 5.18
N PHE A 32 -2.82 19.87 5.53
CA PHE A 32 -2.54 19.04 6.71
C PHE A 32 -2.30 17.57 6.38
N GLY A 33 -2.54 17.12 5.15
CA GLY A 33 -2.68 15.70 4.87
C GLY A 33 -3.93 15.08 5.53
N ASP A 34 -4.98 15.90 5.78
CA ASP A 34 -6.23 15.48 6.40
C ASP A 34 -7.12 14.76 5.39
N GLY A 35 -6.81 13.49 5.19
CA GLY A 35 -7.47 12.64 4.21
C GLY A 35 -6.97 11.21 4.27
N VAL A 36 -7.61 10.35 3.50
CA VAL A 36 -7.33 8.93 3.37
C VAL A 36 -7.18 8.55 1.90
N TYR A 37 -6.55 7.42 1.64
CA TYR A 37 -6.40 6.92 0.27
C TYR A 37 -6.49 5.40 0.18
N GLU A 38 -6.79 4.90 -1.00
CA GLU A 38 -6.71 3.48 -1.35
C GLU A 38 -5.98 3.28 -2.68
N VAL A 39 -5.39 2.10 -2.81
CA VAL A 39 -4.80 1.63 -4.06
C VAL A 39 -5.35 0.23 -4.31
N VAL A 40 -6.24 0.12 -5.29
CA VAL A 40 -6.89 -1.13 -5.67
C VAL A 40 -6.21 -1.70 -6.90
N PRO A 41 -5.52 -2.86 -6.80
CA PRO A 41 -4.95 -3.54 -7.96
C PRO A 41 -6.03 -4.03 -8.92
N VAL A 42 -5.68 -4.06 -10.21
CA VAL A 42 -6.56 -4.52 -11.29
C VAL A 42 -5.78 -5.52 -12.14
N TYR A 43 -6.25 -6.74 -12.17
CA TYR A 43 -5.67 -7.82 -12.97
C TYR A 43 -6.70 -8.30 -14.01
N GLY A 44 -6.33 -8.34 -15.29
CA GLY A 44 -7.24 -8.72 -16.35
C GLY A 44 -8.54 -7.88 -16.39
N GLY A 45 -8.48 -6.60 -16.03
CA GLY A 45 -9.64 -5.72 -15.93
C GLY A 45 -10.50 -5.90 -14.69
N GLN A 46 -10.16 -6.83 -13.78
CA GLN A 46 -10.91 -7.12 -12.57
C GLN A 46 -10.29 -6.44 -11.34
N LEU A 47 -11.12 -5.78 -10.54
CA LEU A 47 -10.72 -5.16 -9.28
C LEU A 47 -10.38 -6.25 -8.25
N PHE A 48 -9.12 -6.30 -7.83
CA PHE A 48 -8.67 -7.30 -6.88
C PHE A 48 -9.08 -6.95 -5.45
N ARG A 49 -9.82 -7.84 -4.77
CA ARG A 49 -10.27 -7.67 -3.37
C ARG A 49 -10.95 -6.33 -3.08
N PHE A 50 -11.76 -5.86 -4.01
CA PHE A 50 -12.39 -4.54 -3.96
C PHE A 50 -13.15 -4.30 -2.64
N ASP A 51 -13.92 -5.26 -2.18
CA ASP A 51 -14.74 -5.12 -0.98
C ASP A 51 -13.90 -4.95 0.29
N GLN A 52 -12.75 -5.62 0.38
CA GLN A 52 -11.79 -5.45 1.47
C GLN A 52 -11.13 -4.06 1.43
N HIS A 53 -10.81 -3.55 0.23
CA HIS A 53 -10.31 -2.18 0.06
C HIS A 53 -11.35 -1.14 0.51
N MET A 54 -12.61 -1.30 0.12
CA MET A 54 -13.68 -0.38 0.54
C MET A 54 -13.96 -0.46 2.03
N ALA A 55 -13.95 -1.64 2.62
CA ALA A 55 -14.07 -1.78 4.07
C ALA A 55 -12.92 -1.09 4.82
N ARG A 56 -11.69 -1.10 4.29
CA ARG A 56 -10.57 -0.37 4.88
C ARG A 56 -10.69 1.14 4.67
N LEU A 57 -11.16 1.59 3.51
CA LEU A 57 -11.47 3.00 3.25
C LEU A 57 -12.50 3.52 4.27
N GLU A 58 -13.58 2.79 4.48
CA GLU A 58 -14.63 3.10 5.46
C GLU A 58 -14.07 3.22 6.88
N ARG A 59 -13.23 2.26 7.32
CA ARG A 59 -12.57 2.34 8.64
C ARG A 59 -11.67 3.57 8.74
N SER A 60 -10.84 3.84 7.73
CA SER A 60 -9.93 4.99 7.74
C SER A 60 -10.69 6.33 7.78
N LEU A 61 -11.80 6.44 7.04
CA LEU A 61 -12.70 7.60 7.09
C LEU A 61 -13.32 7.77 8.48
N SER A 62 -13.81 6.67 9.08
CA SER A 62 -14.40 6.67 10.42
C SER A 62 -13.40 7.12 11.50
N GLU A 63 -12.15 6.65 11.45
CA GLU A 63 -11.07 7.07 12.36
C GLU A 63 -10.80 8.58 12.29
N LEU A 64 -10.92 9.16 11.09
CA LEU A 64 -10.82 10.60 10.89
C LEU A 64 -12.15 11.34 11.08
N ARG A 65 -13.21 10.66 11.51
CA ARG A 65 -14.57 11.24 11.66
C ARG A 65 -15.06 11.92 10.38
N MET A 66 -14.79 11.29 9.24
CA MET A 66 -15.23 11.73 7.92
C MET A 66 -16.36 10.84 7.43
N ARG A 67 -17.40 11.46 6.84
CA ARG A 67 -18.44 10.71 6.14
C ARG A 67 -17.88 10.09 4.87
N ASN A 68 -18.25 8.83 4.58
CA ASN A 68 -17.97 8.24 3.28
C ASN A 68 -18.80 8.98 2.20
N PRO A 69 -18.16 9.63 1.21
CA PRO A 69 -18.86 10.46 0.23
C PRO A 69 -19.67 9.66 -0.80
N LEU A 70 -19.34 8.40 -1.03
CA LEU A 70 -19.98 7.54 -2.03
C LEU A 70 -20.36 6.19 -1.41
N SER A 71 -21.42 5.58 -1.92
CA SER A 71 -21.77 4.19 -1.62
C SER A 71 -20.75 3.22 -2.25
N ARG A 72 -20.77 1.96 -1.81
CA ARG A 72 -19.86 0.93 -2.35
C ARG A 72 -20.09 0.69 -3.85
N ASP A 73 -21.33 0.76 -4.30
CA ASP A 73 -21.66 0.58 -5.72
C ASP A 73 -21.19 1.78 -6.56
N GLU A 74 -21.30 3.00 -6.05
CA GLU A 74 -20.77 4.20 -6.72
C GLU A 74 -19.24 4.15 -6.80
N TRP A 75 -18.53 3.72 -5.74
CA TRP A 75 -17.09 3.49 -5.77
C TRP A 75 -16.70 2.45 -6.83
N ARG A 76 -17.46 1.36 -6.94
CA ARG A 76 -17.22 0.30 -7.92
C ARG A 76 -17.46 0.80 -9.34
N ALA A 77 -18.56 1.49 -9.58
CA ALA A 77 -18.91 2.03 -10.89
C ALA A 77 -17.86 3.04 -11.38
N MET A 78 -17.42 3.95 -10.50
CA MET A 78 -16.35 4.90 -10.78
C MET A 78 -15.04 4.19 -11.14
N ALA A 79 -14.63 3.19 -10.34
CA ALA A 79 -13.39 2.45 -10.59
C ALA A 79 -13.42 1.70 -11.93
N ILE A 80 -14.53 1.02 -12.25
CA ILE A 80 -14.70 0.31 -13.53
C ILE A 80 -14.63 1.29 -14.71
N ARG A 81 -15.29 2.44 -14.59
CA ARG A 81 -15.25 3.47 -15.63
C ARG A 81 -13.84 4.00 -15.85
N LEU A 82 -13.10 4.35 -14.79
CA LEU A 82 -11.72 4.81 -14.89
C LEU A 82 -10.79 3.77 -15.53
N ILE A 83 -10.96 2.49 -15.20
CA ILE A 83 -10.21 1.39 -15.82
C ILE A 83 -10.47 1.34 -17.32
N GLY A 84 -11.74 1.42 -17.74
CA GLY A 84 -12.14 1.40 -19.16
C GLY A 84 -11.59 2.59 -19.94
N GLU A 85 -11.73 3.81 -19.38
CA GLU A 85 -11.24 5.04 -20.01
C GLU A 85 -9.69 5.06 -20.07
N HIS A 86 -9.01 4.58 -19.02
CA HIS A 86 -7.56 4.45 -19.03
C HIS A 86 -7.10 3.44 -20.09
N THR A 87 -7.76 2.27 -20.19
CA THR A 87 -7.45 1.28 -21.23
C THR A 87 -7.63 1.86 -22.63
N ALA A 88 -8.70 2.60 -22.87
CA ALA A 88 -8.96 3.26 -24.14
C ALA A 88 -7.91 4.35 -24.47
N SER A 89 -7.45 5.12 -23.47
CA SER A 89 -6.42 6.16 -23.64
C SER A 89 -5.04 5.59 -23.95
N CYS A 90 -4.78 4.34 -23.57
CA CYS A 90 -3.55 3.61 -23.85
C CYS A 90 -3.64 2.74 -25.13
N ALA A 91 -4.76 2.78 -25.88
CA ALA A 91 -4.95 2.00 -27.10
C ALA A 91 -3.90 2.41 -28.16
N GLY A 92 -2.95 1.50 -28.43
CA GLY A 92 -1.79 1.74 -29.33
C GLY A 92 -0.42 1.57 -28.64
N ALA A 93 -0.35 1.64 -27.30
CA ALA A 93 0.78 1.16 -26.52
C ALA A 93 0.49 -0.29 -26.07
N THR A 94 1.51 -1.11 -25.92
CA THR A 94 1.43 -2.52 -25.49
C THR A 94 0.89 -2.68 -24.05
N SER A 95 -0.32 -2.19 -23.77
CA SER A 95 -0.84 -2.02 -22.41
C SER A 95 -1.97 -2.99 -22.08
N SER A 96 -1.68 -4.28 -22.17
CA SER A 96 -2.49 -5.31 -21.50
C SER A 96 -1.96 -5.66 -20.09
N GLY A 97 -1.12 -4.82 -19.52
CA GLY A 97 -0.53 -5.03 -18.20
C GLY A 97 -1.51 -4.72 -17.07
N PRO A 98 -1.19 -5.15 -15.82
CA PRO A 98 -2.00 -4.86 -14.66
C PRO A 98 -2.08 -3.36 -14.41
N GLN A 99 -3.25 -2.92 -13.96
CA GLN A 99 -3.54 -1.53 -13.62
C GLN A 99 -3.77 -1.39 -12.11
N MET A 100 -3.85 -0.16 -11.63
CA MET A 100 -4.33 0.16 -10.29
C MET A 100 -5.30 1.33 -10.36
N VAL A 101 -6.27 1.33 -9.45
CA VAL A 101 -7.11 2.51 -9.19
C VAL A 101 -6.62 3.13 -7.90
N TYR A 102 -6.17 4.38 -7.97
CA TYR A 102 -5.88 5.23 -6.84
C TYR A 102 -7.14 6.01 -6.47
N ILE A 103 -7.50 6.01 -5.19
CA ILE A 103 -8.63 6.75 -4.63
C ILE A 103 -8.09 7.60 -3.47
N GLN A 104 -8.46 8.86 -3.42
CA GLN A 104 -8.16 9.76 -2.32
C GLN A 104 -9.41 10.53 -1.90
N VAL A 105 -9.64 10.60 -0.60
CA VAL A 105 -10.70 11.41 0.00
C VAL A 105 -10.07 12.32 1.03
N THR A 106 -10.17 13.63 0.84
CA THR A 106 -9.77 14.61 1.86
C THR A 106 -11.01 15.13 2.59
N ARG A 107 -10.80 15.77 3.73
CA ARG A 107 -11.91 16.39 4.45
C ARG A 107 -12.60 17.49 3.64
N GLY A 108 -11.90 18.13 2.69
CA GLY A 108 -12.43 19.21 1.86
C GLY A 108 -11.85 20.57 2.21
N VAL A 109 -12.50 21.62 1.72
CA VAL A 109 -12.02 23.00 1.74
C VAL A 109 -12.55 23.73 2.97
N ALA A 110 -11.66 24.30 3.78
CA ALA A 110 -12.00 25.15 4.93
C ALA A 110 -10.87 26.14 5.23
N MET A 111 -11.19 27.22 5.96
CA MET A 111 -10.16 28.10 6.50
C MET A 111 -9.24 27.32 7.44
N ARG A 112 -7.96 27.70 7.46
CA ARG A 112 -6.92 26.97 8.19
C ARG A 112 -7.13 27.03 9.70
N ASP A 113 -7.57 25.92 10.25
CA ASP A 113 -7.65 25.65 11.69
C ASP A 113 -7.32 24.18 11.93
N HIS A 114 -6.74 23.84 13.09
CA HIS A 114 -6.47 22.45 13.48
C HIS A 114 -7.74 21.70 13.88
N VAL A 115 -8.75 22.41 14.39
CA VAL A 115 -10.05 21.82 14.71
C VAL A 115 -10.69 21.25 13.43
N MET A 116 -11.24 20.04 13.53
CA MET A 116 -11.97 19.42 12.43
C MET A 116 -13.29 20.17 12.21
N PRO A 117 -13.46 20.85 11.06
CA PRO A 117 -14.73 21.52 10.78
C PRO A 117 -15.84 20.48 10.60
N GLN A 118 -17.05 20.88 11.00
CA GLN A 118 -18.27 20.11 10.77
C GLN A 118 -18.88 20.52 9.43
N ASP A 119 -19.68 19.63 8.86
CA ASP A 119 -20.57 19.90 7.70
C ASP A 119 -19.85 20.46 6.44
N ILE A 120 -18.63 20.03 6.18
CA ILE A 120 -17.95 20.31 4.92
C ILE A 120 -18.03 19.12 3.96
N THR A 121 -18.02 19.43 2.66
CA THR A 121 -18.06 18.41 1.62
C THR A 121 -16.64 17.86 1.40
N PRO A 122 -16.42 16.54 1.52
CA PRO A 122 -15.14 15.93 1.20
C PRO A 122 -14.75 16.15 -0.26
N THR A 123 -13.46 16.32 -0.52
CA THR A 123 -12.92 16.27 -1.88
C THR A 123 -12.59 14.82 -2.23
N VAL A 124 -13.09 14.36 -3.36
CA VAL A 124 -12.88 13.00 -3.86
C VAL A 124 -12.08 13.05 -5.15
N PHE A 125 -10.93 12.40 -5.16
CA PHE A 125 -10.10 12.24 -6.35
C PHE A 125 -9.85 10.75 -6.61
N ALA A 126 -9.93 10.33 -7.87
CA ALA A 126 -9.51 9.00 -8.26
C ALA A 126 -8.94 8.99 -9.69
N MET A 127 -8.03 8.05 -9.94
CA MET A 127 -7.49 7.79 -11.29
C MET A 127 -7.09 6.33 -11.45
N ALA A 128 -7.15 5.82 -12.67
CA ALA A 128 -6.51 4.57 -13.04
C ALA A 128 -5.12 4.83 -13.63
N ASN A 129 -4.19 3.90 -13.41
CA ASN A 129 -2.84 3.96 -13.97
C ASN A 129 -2.28 2.55 -14.16
N VAL A 130 -1.21 2.44 -14.94
CA VAL A 130 -0.43 1.19 -15.04
C VAL A 130 0.20 0.87 -13.68
N MET A 131 0.05 -0.36 -13.23
CA MET A 131 0.69 -0.85 -12.02
C MET A 131 2.07 -1.41 -12.36
N LYS A 132 3.12 -0.81 -11.80
CA LYS A 132 4.47 -1.35 -11.92
C LYS A 132 4.62 -2.55 -10.99
N LEU A 133 4.66 -3.74 -11.56
CA LEU A 133 4.97 -4.96 -10.83
C LEU A 133 6.47 -5.09 -10.57
N PRO A 134 6.87 -5.91 -9.58
CA PRO A 134 8.27 -6.32 -9.43
C PRO A 134 8.79 -6.96 -10.71
N SER A 135 10.05 -6.67 -11.05
CA SER A 135 10.70 -7.30 -12.20
C SER A 135 10.89 -8.81 -12.01
N ALA A 136 11.09 -9.55 -13.10
CA ALA A 136 11.42 -10.97 -13.03
C ALA A 136 12.64 -11.20 -12.13
N ALA A 137 13.69 -10.40 -12.28
CA ALA A 137 14.89 -10.49 -11.43
C ALA A 137 14.57 -10.29 -9.94
N GLN A 138 13.71 -9.32 -9.59
CA GLN A 138 13.30 -9.13 -8.18
C GLN A 138 12.49 -10.31 -7.63
N ARG A 139 11.67 -10.96 -8.44
CA ARG A 139 10.91 -12.14 -8.03
C ARG A 139 11.78 -13.39 -7.89
N GLU A 140 12.76 -13.54 -8.77
CA GLU A 140 13.64 -14.72 -8.81
C GLU A 140 14.81 -14.63 -7.84
N GLN A 141 15.42 -13.45 -7.70
CA GLN A 141 16.62 -13.22 -6.91
C GLN A 141 16.35 -12.60 -5.53
N GLY A 142 15.15 -12.07 -5.33
CA GLY A 142 14.80 -11.30 -4.12
C GLY A 142 15.34 -9.86 -4.16
N VAL A 143 15.20 -9.16 -3.04
CA VAL A 143 15.52 -7.74 -2.92
C VAL A 143 16.35 -7.44 -1.66
N ALA A 144 17.08 -6.32 -1.69
CA ALA A 144 17.78 -5.79 -0.53
C ALA A 144 16.87 -4.78 0.21
N CYS A 145 16.94 -4.81 1.54
CA CYS A 145 16.30 -3.84 2.43
C CYS A 145 17.33 -3.30 3.43
N VAL A 146 16.99 -2.16 4.05
CA VAL A 146 17.72 -1.58 5.16
C VAL A 146 16.79 -1.41 6.36
N THR A 147 17.35 -1.18 7.55
CA THR A 147 16.56 -0.97 8.76
C THR A 147 16.59 0.49 9.20
N ALA A 148 15.55 0.93 9.91
CA ALA A 148 15.50 2.20 10.63
C ALA A 148 14.60 2.10 11.87
N ASP A 149 14.69 3.09 12.76
CA ASP A 149 13.67 3.28 13.77
C ASP A 149 12.40 3.86 13.14
N ASP A 150 11.22 3.43 13.60
CA ASP A 150 9.93 3.94 13.12
C ASP A 150 9.60 5.27 13.81
N PHE A 151 9.87 6.36 13.11
CA PHE A 151 9.58 7.73 13.54
C PHE A 151 8.23 8.26 13.07
N ARG A 152 7.39 7.42 12.47
CA ARG A 152 6.04 7.81 12.06
C ARG A 152 5.12 7.95 13.28
N TRP A 153 3.95 8.53 13.09
CA TRP A 153 2.94 8.65 14.14
C TRP A 153 2.34 7.29 14.57
N GLU A 154 1.78 7.24 15.77
CA GLU A 154 1.19 6.01 16.34
C GLU A 154 -0.28 5.78 15.93
N LYS A 155 -0.63 6.16 14.72
CA LYS A 155 -1.92 5.92 14.06
C LYS A 155 -1.69 5.32 12.67
N ALA A 156 -0.71 4.42 12.56
CA ALA A 156 -0.32 3.81 11.29
C ALA A 156 -1.41 2.92 10.67
N HIS A 157 -2.38 2.44 11.48
CA HIS A 157 -3.55 1.69 11.01
C HIS A 157 -4.49 2.52 10.12
N ILE A 158 -4.46 3.85 10.22
CA ILE A 158 -5.21 4.74 9.34
C ILE A 158 -4.45 4.89 8.02
N LYS A 159 -5.07 4.53 6.91
CA LYS A 159 -4.47 4.74 5.58
C LYS A 159 -4.61 6.19 5.14
N SER A 160 -3.93 7.09 5.87
CA SER A 160 -4.01 8.53 5.69
C SER A 160 -3.07 9.06 4.62
N THR A 161 -3.37 10.25 4.09
CA THR A 161 -2.49 11.00 3.18
C THR A 161 -1.33 11.72 3.89
N SER A 162 -1.26 11.67 5.23
CA SER A 162 -0.15 12.19 6.04
C SER A 162 1.08 11.27 5.95
N LEU A 163 1.70 11.21 4.78
CA LEU A 163 2.73 10.21 4.44
C LEU A 163 4.17 10.71 4.55
N LEU A 164 4.42 11.91 5.09
CA LEU A 164 5.79 12.46 5.11
C LEU A 164 6.79 11.53 5.83
N GLY A 165 6.40 10.91 6.94
CA GLY A 165 7.23 9.92 7.63
C GLY A 165 7.54 8.70 6.76
N SER A 166 6.56 8.19 6.01
CA SER A 166 6.78 7.08 5.06
C SER A 166 7.65 7.50 3.86
N VAL A 167 7.52 8.74 3.39
CA VAL A 167 8.37 9.30 2.33
C VAL A 167 9.83 9.37 2.79
N LEU A 168 10.07 9.89 4.00
CA LEU A 168 11.42 9.94 4.58
C LEU A 168 12.00 8.53 4.80
N ALA A 169 11.19 7.60 5.33
CA ALA A 169 11.62 6.21 5.50
C ALA A 169 11.96 5.55 4.14
N ARG A 170 11.17 5.81 3.10
CA ARG A 170 11.45 5.30 1.75
C ARG A 170 12.71 5.93 1.15
N GLN A 171 13.00 7.20 1.47
CA GLN A 171 14.22 7.86 1.03
C GLN A 171 15.48 7.19 1.62
N ILE A 172 15.45 6.77 2.89
CA ILE A 172 16.55 6.02 3.52
C ILE A 172 16.92 4.79 2.68
N SER A 173 15.94 3.97 2.28
CA SER A 173 16.21 2.80 1.44
C SER A 173 16.68 3.18 0.04
N PHE A 174 16.15 4.26 -0.55
CA PHE A 174 16.56 4.73 -1.87
C PHE A 174 18.04 5.16 -1.88
N ASP A 175 18.47 5.94 -0.89
CA ASP A 175 19.85 6.42 -0.75
C ASP A 175 20.84 5.27 -0.51
N ALA A 176 20.37 4.18 0.12
CA ALA A 176 21.14 2.95 0.31
C ALA A 176 21.08 1.96 -0.86
N GLY A 177 20.42 2.30 -1.98
CA GLY A 177 20.23 1.39 -3.11
C GLY A 177 19.33 0.20 -2.81
N ALA A 178 18.51 0.27 -1.75
CA ALA A 178 17.60 -0.78 -1.31
C ALA A 178 16.16 -0.52 -1.73
N VAL A 179 15.33 -1.59 -1.70
CA VAL A 179 13.93 -1.53 -2.14
C VAL A 179 13.00 -1.01 -1.07
N GLU A 180 13.27 -1.29 0.21
CA GLU A 180 12.43 -0.88 1.34
C GLU A 180 13.26 -0.63 2.60
N THR A 181 12.68 0.15 3.50
CA THR A 181 13.18 0.33 4.87
C THR A 181 12.28 -0.43 5.83
N VAL A 182 12.81 -1.46 6.46
CA VAL A 182 12.15 -2.23 7.52
C VAL A 182 12.28 -1.44 8.82
N MET A 183 11.17 -1.16 9.48
CA MET A 183 11.15 -0.24 10.61
C MET A 183 10.84 -0.93 11.93
N PHE A 184 11.45 -0.41 12.98
CA PHE A 184 11.31 -0.91 14.35
C PHE A 184 10.84 0.20 15.29
N ARG A 185 9.92 -0.13 16.19
CA ARG A 185 9.45 0.76 17.25
C ARG A 185 9.58 0.07 18.59
N HIS A 186 10.24 0.74 19.55
CA HIS A 186 10.50 0.19 20.89
C HIS A 186 11.17 -1.20 20.86
N GLY A 187 12.02 -1.46 19.86
CA GLY A 187 12.72 -2.73 19.70
C GLY A 187 11.92 -3.83 19.00
N PHE A 188 10.69 -3.57 18.57
CA PHE A 188 9.84 -4.52 17.84
C PHE A 188 9.60 -4.09 16.39
N LEU A 189 9.44 -5.07 15.51
CA LEU A 189 9.07 -4.84 14.12
C LEU A 189 7.71 -4.13 14.04
N SER A 190 7.65 -3.02 13.31
CA SER A 190 6.38 -2.42 12.89
C SER A 190 6.03 -2.89 11.47
N GLU A 191 6.49 -2.20 10.46
CA GLU A 191 6.29 -2.56 9.05
C GLU A 191 7.41 -1.97 8.20
N ALA A 192 7.35 -2.01 6.87
CA ALA A 192 8.26 -1.27 6.02
C ALA A 192 7.65 0.08 5.60
N SER A 193 8.42 0.91 4.89
CA SER A 193 8.00 2.27 4.49
C SER A 193 6.69 2.28 3.68
N ALA A 194 6.43 1.25 2.86
CA ALA A 194 5.22 1.11 2.04
C ALA A 194 4.76 -0.36 1.88
N SER A 195 5.19 -1.26 2.76
CA SER A 195 4.90 -2.70 2.70
C SER A 195 4.78 -3.29 4.09
N ASN A 196 3.99 -4.35 4.23
CA ASN A 196 4.05 -5.19 5.42
C ASN A 196 5.26 -6.12 5.35
N VAL A 197 5.76 -6.54 6.50
CA VAL A 197 6.94 -7.41 6.65
C VAL A 197 6.51 -8.69 7.38
N TRP A 198 6.93 -9.83 6.84
CA TRP A 198 6.69 -11.15 7.40
C TRP A 198 8.02 -11.80 7.71
N VAL A 199 8.13 -12.34 8.90
CA VAL A 199 9.31 -13.10 9.35
C VAL A 199 8.99 -14.58 9.22
N VAL A 200 9.88 -15.34 8.64
CA VAL A 200 9.78 -16.80 8.65
C VAL A 200 10.78 -17.35 9.65
N LYS A 201 10.29 -18.15 10.58
CA LYS A 201 11.11 -18.87 11.54
C LYS A 201 10.60 -20.30 11.66
N ARG A 202 11.46 -21.29 11.42
CA ARG A 202 11.12 -22.73 11.46
C ARG A 202 9.85 -23.04 10.66
N SER A 203 9.76 -22.51 9.44
CA SER A 203 8.61 -22.65 8.53
C SER A 203 7.28 -22.02 9.02
N THR A 204 7.27 -21.27 10.12
CA THR A 204 6.14 -20.45 10.55
C THR A 204 6.25 -19.05 9.96
N VAL A 205 5.20 -18.56 9.34
CA VAL A 205 5.09 -17.16 8.87
C VAL A 205 4.54 -16.31 10.02
N VAL A 206 5.33 -15.34 10.45
CA VAL A 206 5.00 -14.49 11.60
C VAL A 206 4.89 -13.04 11.13
N GLY A 207 3.77 -12.39 11.47
CA GLY A 207 3.55 -10.96 11.24
C GLY A 207 3.37 -10.17 12.53
N PRO A 208 3.58 -8.84 12.50
CA PRO A 208 3.21 -7.96 13.61
C PRO A 208 1.69 -8.03 13.90
N PRO A 209 1.26 -7.70 15.14
CA PRO A 209 -0.15 -7.63 15.49
C PRO A 209 -0.89 -6.60 14.62
N ARG A 210 -2.19 -6.80 14.43
CA ARG A 210 -3.07 -5.82 13.76
C ARG A 210 -3.50 -4.77 14.79
N ASP A 211 -2.59 -3.90 15.16
CA ASP A 211 -2.82 -2.82 16.12
C ASP A 211 -2.70 -1.42 15.47
N ASN A 212 -2.58 -0.38 16.29
CA ASN A 212 -2.46 1.00 15.81
C ASN A 212 -1.07 1.36 15.24
N LEU A 213 -0.09 0.48 15.34
CA LEU A 213 1.30 0.73 14.93
C LEU A 213 1.61 0.24 13.51
N VAL A 214 0.72 -0.53 12.92
CA VAL A 214 0.88 -1.08 11.57
C VAL A 214 -0.39 -0.87 10.73
N LEU A 215 -0.21 -0.70 9.43
CA LEU A 215 -1.34 -0.74 8.52
C LEU A 215 -1.74 -2.21 8.30
N ALA A 216 -2.93 -2.60 8.77
CA ALA A 216 -3.50 -3.89 8.41
C ALA A 216 -3.77 -3.92 6.90
N GLY A 217 -2.76 -4.37 6.15
CA GLY A 217 -2.80 -4.45 4.70
C GLY A 217 -3.85 -5.46 4.24
N ILE A 218 -4.41 -5.24 3.04
CA ILE A 218 -5.31 -6.23 2.42
C ILE A 218 -4.61 -7.59 2.24
N ARG A 219 -3.27 -7.57 2.26
CA ARG A 219 -2.44 -8.77 2.17
C ARG A 219 -2.36 -9.57 3.47
N TYR A 220 -2.73 -9.03 4.63
CA TYR A 220 -2.75 -9.81 5.88
C TYR A 220 -3.67 -11.02 5.76
N ASP A 221 -4.93 -10.79 5.38
CA ASP A 221 -5.90 -11.88 5.20
C ASP A 221 -5.47 -12.82 4.06
N LEU A 222 -4.96 -12.26 2.95
CA LEU A 222 -4.50 -13.06 1.82
C LEU A 222 -3.31 -13.97 2.19
N ILE A 223 -2.31 -13.45 2.91
CA ILE A 223 -1.15 -14.26 3.35
C ILE A 223 -1.61 -15.37 4.31
N GLU A 224 -2.53 -15.06 5.23
CA GLU A 224 -3.13 -16.07 6.12
C GLU A 224 -3.90 -17.15 5.33
N GLU A 225 -4.70 -16.76 4.33
CA GLU A 225 -5.42 -17.68 3.45
C GLU A 225 -4.44 -18.58 2.66
N ILE A 226 -3.38 -18.00 2.08
CA ILE A 226 -2.36 -18.75 1.35
C ILE A 226 -1.61 -19.71 2.31
N CYS A 227 -1.24 -19.25 3.51
CA CYS A 227 -0.59 -20.10 4.50
C CYS A 227 -1.47 -21.31 4.84
N ARG A 228 -2.75 -21.09 5.09
CA ARG A 228 -3.72 -22.16 5.38
C ARG A 228 -3.82 -23.15 4.21
N ALA A 229 -3.97 -22.66 2.99
CA ALA A 229 -4.06 -23.51 1.79
C ALA A 229 -2.75 -24.27 1.52
N ALA A 230 -1.60 -23.66 1.83
CA ALA A 230 -0.29 -24.27 1.68
C ALA A 230 0.13 -25.14 2.88
N GLY A 231 -0.67 -25.26 3.95
CA GLY A 231 -0.30 -26.00 5.17
C GLY A 231 0.92 -25.40 5.88
N LEU A 232 1.06 -24.06 5.87
CA LEU A 232 2.07 -23.32 6.61
C LEU A 232 1.47 -22.79 7.90
N ALA A 233 2.23 -22.84 8.99
CA ALA A 233 1.85 -22.18 10.23
C ALA A 233 1.90 -20.65 10.05
N PHE A 234 0.92 -19.96 10.64
CA PHE A 234 0.79 -18.50 10.58
C PHE A 234 0.49 -17.94 11.96
N GLU A 235 1.24 -16.91 12.38
CA GLU A 235 1.10 -16.26 13.68
C GLU A 235 1.12 -14.75 13.56
N LEU A 236 0.35 -14.05 14.39
CA LEU A 236 0.45 -12.60 14.59
C LEU A 236 0.85 -12.35 16.05
N ARG A 237 2.03 -11.76 16.24
CA ARG A 237 2.57 -11.42 17.56
C ARG A 237 3.64 -10.33 17.46
N PRO A 238 4.00 -9.67 18.58
CA PRO A 238 5.18 -8.82 18.61
C PRO A 238 6.43 -9.61 18.18
N ILE A 239 7.25 -9.00 17.31
CA ILE A 239 8.47 -9.60 16.77
C ILE A 239 9.67 -8.75 17.19
N PRO A 240 10.53 -9.22 18.10
CA PRO A 240 11.72 -8.48 18.49
C PRO A 240 12.66 -8.24 17.29
N ARG A 241 13.38 -7.12 17.29
CA ARG A 241 14.37 -6.79 16.26
C ARG A 241 15.37 -7.93 16.02
N GLN A 242 15.82 -8.57 17.07
CA GLN A 242 16.77 -9.68 16.98
C GLN A 242 16.20 -10.85 16.16
N GLU A 243 14.92 -11.18 16.34
CA GLU A 243 14.28 -12.26 15.59
C GLU A 243 14.19 -11.92 14.10
N VAL A 244 13.99 -10.65 13.74
CA VAL A 244 14.04 -10.21 12.33
C VAL A 244 15.44 -10.37 11.74
N LEU A 245 16.48 -10.00 12.50
CA LEU A 245 17.87 -10.12 12.06
C LEU A 245 18.33 -11.57 11.95
N GLU A 246 17.72 -12.50 12.68
CA GLU A 246 17.99 -13.94 12.69
C GLU A 246 16.94 -14.75 11.93
N ALA A 247 16.14 -14.12 11.09
CA ALA A 247 15.07 -14.78 10.34
C ALA A 247 15.63 -15.82 9.35
N ASP A 248 14.91 -16.92 9.19
CA ASP A 248 15.23 -17.90 8.14
C ASP A 248 14.89 -17.34 6.75
N GLU A 249 13.75 -16.59 6.65
CA GLU A 249 13.36 -15.79 5.49
C GLU A 249 12.67 -14.50 5.95
N LEU A 250 12.80 -13.42 5.17
CA LEU A 250 12.00 -12.21 5.30
C LEU A 250 11.23 -11.96 4.01
N ILE A 251 9.98 -11.51 4.14
CA ILE A 251 9.07 -11.34 3.02
C ILE A 251 8.36 -9.99 3.14
N LEU A 252 8.31 -9.25 2.04
CA LEU A 252 7.50 -8.03 1.90
C LEU A 252 6.18 -8.37 1.22
N SER A 253 5.11 -7.64 1.58
CA SER A 253 3.87 -7.66 0.82
C SER A 253 3.20 -6.29 0.76
N SER A 254 2.67 -5.92 -0.40
CA SER A 254 1.85 -4.72 -0.58
C SER A 254 0.95 -4.83 -1.81
N ALA A 255 0.07 -3.84 -2.01
CA ALA A 255 -0.83 -3.81 -3.16
C ALA A 255 -0.10 -3.85 -4.51
N THR A 256 1.06 -3.18 -4.61
CA THR A 256 1.82 -3.05 -5.86
C THR A 256 3.07 -3.92 -5.93
N ARG A 257 3.52 -4.48 -4.81
CA ARG A 257 4.72 -5.35 -4.75
C ARG A 257 4.40 -6.83 -4.67
N GLU A 258 3.11 -7.18 -4.61
CA GLU A 258 2.70 -8.59 -4.44
C GLU A 258 3.34 -9.20 -3.19
N VAL A 259 4.16 -10.22 -3.39
CA VAL A 259 4.98 -10.88 -2.37
C VAL A 259 6.43 -10.90 -2.87
N LEU A 260 7.39 -10.41 -2.10
CA LEU A 260 8.82 -10.37 -2.45
C LEU A 260 9.69 -10.91 -1.33
N ALA A 261 10.68 -11.73 -1.66
CA ALA A 261 11.70 -12.17 -0.72
C ALA A 261 12.72 -11.06 -0.47
N VAL A 262 13.03 -10.79 0.81
CA VAL A 262 14.17 -9.97 1.21
C VAL A 262 15.35 -10.90 1.45
N VAL A 263 16.37 -10.78 0.64
CA VAL A 263 17.55 -11.65 0.70
C VAL A 263 18.77 -10.98 1.34
N THR A 264 18.70 -9.66 1.49
CA THR A 264 19.74 -8.86 2.16
C THR A 264 19.09 -7.80 3.06
N LEU A 265 19.53 -7.70 4.30
CA LEU A 265 19.13 -6.68 5.26
C LEU A 265 20.37 -6.01 5.84
N ASP A 266 20.47 -4.68 5.70
CA ASP A 266 21.66 -3.89 6.08
C ASP A 266 22.99 -4.46 5.55
N GLY A 267 22.96 -4.89 4.28
CA GLY A 267 24.14 -5.48 3.62
C GLY A 267 24.49 -6.92 4.05
N LYS A 268 23.73 -7.52 4.98
CA LYS A 268 23.94 -8.89 5.45
C LYS A 268 22.92 -9.83 4.81
N PRO A 269 23.31 -11.08 4.49
CA PRO A 269 22.35 -12.05 3.96
C PRO A 269 21.28 -12.38 4.99
N VAL A 270 20.04 -12.52 4.54
CA VAL A 270 18.91 -13.07 5.30
C VAL A 270 18.90 -14.59 5.04
N GLY A 271 18.94 -15.40 6.10
CA GLY A 271 19.00 -16.86 5.96
C GLY A 271 20.15 -17.29 5.04
N THR A 272 19.84 -17.90 3.92
CA THR A 272 20.81 -18.35 2.91
C THR A 272 21.22 -17.24 1.92
N GLY A 273 20.65 -16.05 2.00
CA GLY A 273 20.84 -14.98 1.01
C GLY A 273 20.12 -15.22 -0.32
N GLN A 274 19.15 -16.13 -0.33
CA GLN A 274 18.35 -16.49 -1.51
C GLN A 274 16.87 -16.60 -1.13
N PRO A 275 15.92 -16.43 -2.07
CA PRO A 275 14.52 -16.68 -1.83
C PRO A 275 14.28 -18.12 -1.33
N GLY A 276 13.69 -18.25 -0.14
CA GLY A 276 13.55 -19.53 0.53
C GLY A 276 12.29 -20.32 0.13
N PRO A 277 12.11 -21.52 0.69
CA PRO A 277 11.00 -22.40 0.33
C PRO A 277 9.62 -21.86 0.77
N VAL A 278 9.53 -21.14 1.89
CA VAL A 278 8.26 -20.57 2.36
C VAL A 278 7.85 -19.42 1.44
N PHE A 279 8.77 -18.52 1.08
CA PHE A 279 8.50 -17.49 0.07
C PHE A 279 7.97 -18.09 -1.23
N ARG A 280 8.61 -19.15 -1.76
CA ARG A 280 8.18 -19.77 -3.03
C ARG A 280 6.75 -20.31 -2.94
N ARG A 281 6.34 -20.88 -1.79
CA ARG A 281 4.97 -21.36 -1.56
C ARG A 281 3.98 -20.20 -1.49
N LEU A 282 4.33 -19.10 -0.77
CA LEU A 282 3.50 -17.91 -0.71
C LEU A 282 3.36 -17.24 -2.08
N PHE A 283 4.46 -17.14 -2.83
CA PHE A 283 4.43 -16.57 -4.17
C PHE A 283 3.57 -17.41 -5.13
N ALA A 284 3.71 -18.74 -5.12
CA ALA A 284 2.88 -19.63 -5.94
C ALA A 284 1.39 -19.50 -5.59
N GLY A 285 1.05 -19.47 -4.29
CA GLY A 285 -0.34 -19.25 -3.84
C GLY A 285 -0.88 -17.85 -4.16
N TYR A 286 0.00 -16.86 -4.32
CA TYR A 286 -0.40 -15.52 -4.74
C TYR A 286 -0.72 -15.45 -6.24
N GLN A 287 -0.04 -16.26 -7.08
CA GLN A 287 -0.24 -16.29 -8.53
C GLN A 287 -1.43 -17.18 -8.96
N ALA A 288 -1.92 -18.05 -8.08
CA ALA A 288 -3.09 -18.92 -8.30
C ALA A 288 -4.42 -18.15 -8.16
#